data_aba4ebf4d2909cb1470c94b29018eaf4
#
_entry.id   aba4ebf4d2909cb1470c94b29018eaf4
#
_cell.length_a   1.000
_cell.length_b   1.000
_cell.length_c   1.000
_cell.angle_alpha   90.00
_cell.angle_beta   90.00
_cell.angle_gamma   90.00
#
_symmetry.space_group_name_H-M   'P 1'
#
loop_
_entity.id
_entity.type
_entity.pdbx_description
1 polymer ?
#
loop_
_entity_poly.entity_id
_entity_poly.type
_entity_poly.pdbx_seq_one_letter_code
_entity_poly.pdbx_strand_id
1 'polypeptide(L)'
;GTETTIGDTTTQDDMFIRFSDQEDINTFTPSAINTAGTLRLQDGTKIIGAIKAKEVILVWTDNALYTMSFIGAPFTFRLDQVGTNCGLIGQNAVVEIDGSAFWLSSKGFFLYDGTVKSIPCSVEDFVYDNFDTTKGQQVAAGLNNLFTEITWYYPASGSEYNDKYVVFNYGESAGVPGGVWYTGT
;
A
#
# COMPACT_ATOMS: atom_id res chain seq x y z
N GLY A 1 10.08 -5.96 5.25
CA GLY A 1 10.35 -6.96 6.26
C GLY A 1 11.64 -6.69 7.04
N THR A 2 11.90 -7.46 8.03
CA THR A 2 13.08 -7.32 8.89
C THR A 2 13.60 -8.68 9.35
N GLU A 3 14.73 -8.69 10.08
CA GLU A 3 15.29 -9.89 10.70
C GLU A 3 14.30 -10.50 11.72
N THR A 4 14.18 -11.81 11.78
CA THR A 4 13.40 -12.49 12.83
C THR A 4 14.19 -12.57 14.13
N THR A 5 15.53 -12.59 14.05
CA THR A 5 16.44 -12.48 15.18
C THR A 5 17.23 -11.20 15.08
N ILE A 6 17.18 -10.34 16.10
CA ILE A 6 17.85 -9.03 16.12
C ILE A 6 19.36 -9.21 15.96
N GLY A 7 19.94 -8.49 14.98
CA GLY A 7 21.36 -8.51 14.69
C GLY A 7 21.83 -9.70 13.82
N ASP A 8 20.93 -10.55 13.39
CA ASP A 8 21.23 -11.68 12.52
C ASP A 8 20.60 -11.49 11.14
N THR A 9 21.34 -10.90 10.21
CA THR A 9 20.88 -10.62 8.83
C THR A 9 20.58 -11.87 8.02
N THR A 10 21.00 -13.06 8.46
CA THR A 10 20.68 -14.33 7.80
C THR A 10 19.25 -14.79 8.08
N THR A 11 18.57 -14.18 9.05
CA THR A 11 17.18 -14.48 9.42
C THR A 11 16.17 -13.49 8.83
N GLN A 12 16.52 -12.79 7.75
CA GLN A 12 15.64 -11.84 7.06
C GLN A 12 14.34 -12.52 6.63
N ASP A 13 13.20 -11.91 7.00
CA ASP A 13 11.86 -12.32 6.55
C ASP A 13 11.13 -11.08 6.00
N ASP A 14 10.81 -11.08 4.72
CA ASP A 14 10.20 -9.95 4.04
C ASP A 14 8.73 -9.70 4.44
N MET A 15 8.14 -10.63 5.20
CA MET A 15 6.78 -10.54 5.74
C MET A 15 6.73 -10.17 7.23
N PHE A 16 7.88 -9.89 7.84
CA PHE A 16 8.01 -9.69 9.28
C PHE A 16 7.98 -8.20 9.64
N ILE A 17 7.18 -7.85 10.64
CA ILE A 17 7.10 -6.52 11.24
C ILE A 17 7.66 -6.59 12.66
N ARG A 18 8.45 -5.59 13.03
CA ARG A 18 8.96 -5.41 14.38
C ARG A 18 8.62 -3.99 14.85
N PHE A 19 8.19 -3.86 16.09
CA PHE A 19 7.93 -2.57 16.71
C PHE A 19 8.67 -2.47 18.05
N SER A 20 9.08 -1.24 18.38
CA SER A 20 9.78 -0.91 19.62
C SER A 20 8.86 -0.88 20.82
N ASP A 21 9.42 -0.78 21.99
CA ASP A 21 8.71 -0.39 23.19
C ASP A 21 8.05 1.00 23.02
N GLN A 22 6.92 1.21 23.66
CA GLN A 22 6.13 2.44 23.57
C GLN A 22 6.91 3.67 24.08
N GLU A 23 7.69 3.50 25.14
CA GLU A 23 8.44 4.60 25.79
C GLU A 23 9.92 4.63 25.41
N ASP A 24 10.42 3.61 24.71
CA ASP A 24 11.81 3.53 24.26
C ASP A 24 11.92 3.00 22.83
N ILE A 25 12.12 3.91 21.89
CA ILE A 25 12.26 3.60 20.46
C ILE A 25 13.53 2.79 20.12
N ASN A 26 14.45 2.59 21.05
CA ASN A 26 15.66 1.80 20.87
C ASN A 26 15.50 0.36 21.36
N THR A 27 14.46 0.08 22.14
CA THR A 27 14.20 -1.27 22.67
C THR A 27 13.25 -2.02 21.74
N PHE A 28 13.78 -2.99 20.98
CA PHE A 28 13.05 -3.84 20.04
C PHE A 28 12.97 -5.31 20.49
N THR A 29 13.65 -5.68 21.55
CA THR A 29 13.61 -7.06 22.08
C THR A 29 12.38 -7.23 22.97
N PRO A 30 11.43 -8.12 22.62
CA PRO A 30 10.26 -8.36 23.46
C PRO A 30 10.63 -8.93 24.81
N SER A 31 9.97 -8.44 25.87
CA SER A 31 10.09 -8.95 27.24
C SER A 31 8.74 -8.89 27.97
N ALA A 32 8.68 -9.51 29.15
CA ALA A 32 7.45 -9.52 29.96
C ALA A 32 7.06 -8.13 30.52
N ILE A 33 7.96 -7.14 30.45
CA ILE A 33 7.80 -5.83 31.08
C ILE A 33 7.80 -4.67 30.07
N ASN A 34 7.90 -4.94 28.77
CA ASN A 34 7.85 -3.92 27.74
C ASN A 34 6.77 -4.24 26.69
N THR A 35 6.52 -3.27 25.80
CA THR A 35 5.53 -3.38 24.72
C THR A 35 6.14 -3.71 23.36
N ALA A 36 7.46 -3.92 23.28
CA ALA A 36 8.13 -4.32 22.07
C ALA A 36 7.59 -5.67 21.58
N GLY A 37 7.48 -5.83 20.26
CA GLY A 37 6.91 -7.05 19.71
C GLY A 37 7.13 -7.23 18.24
N THR A 38 6.55 -8.31 17.74
CA THR A 38 6.67 -8.73 16.35
C THR A 38 5.32 -9.22 15.83
N LEU A 39 5.09 -9.01 14.53
CA LEU A 39 3.96 -9.54 13.79
C LEU A 39 4.47 -10.08 12.45
N ARG A 40 3.83 -11.11 11.93
CA ARG A 40 4.14 -11.67 10.61
C ARG A 40 2.87 -11.69 9.75
N LEU A 41 2.98 -11.12 8.55
CA LEU A 41 1.92 -11.20 7.53
C LEU A 41 1.91 -12.61 6.91
N GLN A 42 0.74 -13.07 6.45
CA GLN A 42 0.56 -14.43 5.96
C GLN A 42 0.28 -14.52 4.47
N ASP A 43 -0.33 -13.49 3.87
CA ASP A 43 -0.72 -13.45 2.46
C ASP A 43 0.21 -12.52 1.67
N GLY A 44 0.95 -13.09 0.72
CA GLY A 44 1.98 -12.43 -0.06
C GLY A 44 3.36 -13.03 0.14
N THR A 45 4.37 -12.42 -0.48
CA THR A 45 5.78 -12.84 -0.39
C THR A 45 6.67 -11.79 0.26
N LYS A 46 6.27 -10.52 0.20
CA LYS A 46 7.01 -9.40 0.79
C LYS A 46 6.09 -8.22 1.10
N ILE A 47 6.46 -7.44 2.11
CA ILE A 47 5.85 -6.14 2.39
C ILE A 47 6.37 -5.14 1.36
N ILE A 48 5.45 -4.44 0.69
CA ILE A 48 5.78 -3.42 -0.32
C ILE A 48 5.82 -2.03 0.32
N GLY A 49 4.85 -1.70 1.17
CA GLY A 49 4.77 -0.38 1.79
C GLY A 49 3.73 -0.31 2.89
N ALA A 50 3.75 0.81 3.60
CA ALA A 50 2.76 1.12 4.61
C ALA A 50 2.52 2.63 4.68
N ILE A 51 1.28 3.02 5.00
CA ILE A 51 0.92 4.40 5.28
C ILE A 51 0.02 4.48 6.51
N LYS A 52 0.02 5.63 7.17
CA LYS A 52 -0.94 5.93 8.23
C LYS A 52 -2.23 6.48 7.62
N ALA A 53 -3.38 5.90 7.99
CA ALA A 53 -4.70 6.34 7.60
C ALA A 53 -5.58 6.48 8.84
N LYS A 54 -5.82 7.72 9.32
CA LYS A 54 -6.55 8.02 10.57
C LYS A 54 -6.08 7.17 11.76
N GLU A 55 -6.89 6.21 12.16
CA GLU A 55 -6.72 5.36 13.36
C GLU A 55 -5.89 4.09 13.10
N VAL A 56 -5.59 3.77 11.85
CA VAL A 56 -4.92 2.54 11.47
C VAL A 56 -3.66 2.79 10.64
N ILE A 57 -2.74 1.85 10.66
CA ILE A 57 -1.66 1.76 9.69
C ILE A 57 -2.08 0.73 8.64
N LEU A 58 -2.11 1.14 7.39
CA LEU A 58 -2.33 0.25 6.26
C LEU A 58 -0.99 -0.33 5.83
N VAL A 59 -0.91 -1.66 5.73
CA VAL A 59 0.30 -2.37 5.35
C VAL A 59 -0.01 -3.27 4.17
N TRP A 60 0.66 -3.03 3.05
CA TRP A 60 0.52 -3.83 1.84
C TRP A 60 1.65 -4.83 1.68
N THR A 61 1.27 -6.03 1.29
CA THR A 61 2.16 -6.96 0.63
C THR A 61 2.04 -6.82 -0.89
N ASP A 62 2.76 -7.65 -1.63
CA ASP A 62 2.59 -7.80 -3.08
C ASP A 62 1.25 -8.45 -3.47
N ASN A 63 0.45 -8.97 -2.53
CA ASN A 63 -0.84 -9.61 -2.78
C ASN A 63 -2.01 -9.07 -1.95
N ALA A 64 -1.79 -8.58 -0.74
CA ALA A 64 -2.85 -8.31 0.22
C ALA A 64 -2.69 -6.95 0.91
N LEU A 65 -3.79 -6.46 1.50
CA LEU A 65 -3.81 -5.32 2.41
C LEU A 65 -4.16 -5.78 3.82
N TYR A 66 -3.40 -5.26 4.77
CA TYR A 66 -3.63 -5.42 6.21
C TYR A 66 -3.85 -4.08 6.89
N THR A 67 -4.67 -4.07 7.94
CA THR A 67 -4.73 -2.97 8.90
C THR A 67 -3.99 -3.36 10.16
N MET A 68 -3.15 -2.45 10.65
CA MET A 68 -2.45 -2.58 11.93
C MET A 68 -2.98 -1.50 12.86
N SER A 69 -3.62 -1.90 13.95
CA SER A 69 -4.29 -1.02 14.92
C SER A 69 -3.63 -1.15 16.28
N PHE A 70 -3.41 -0.02 16.96
CA PHE A 70 -2.98 -0.02 18.35
C PHE A 70 -4.15 -0.42 19.25
N ILE A 71 -3.96 -1.47 20.07
CA ILE A 71 -4.99 -2.00 20.96
C ILE A 71 -4.56 -1.98 22.45
N GLY A 72 -3.33 -1.55 22.73
CA GLY A 72 -2.77 -1.51 24.07
C GLY A 72 -2.29 -2.86 24.58
N ALA A 73 -1.77 -2.85 25.81
CA ALA A 73 -1.24 -4.04 26.46
C ALA A 73 -2.34 -5.12 26.64
N PRO A 74 -1.99 -6.42 26.57
CA PRO A 74 -0.62 -6.94 26.44
C PRO A 74 -0.15 -7.12 24.99
N PHE A 75 -1.00 -6.92 23.97
CA PHE A 75 -0.68 -7.25 22.58
C PHE A 75 -0.16 -6.08 21.76
N THR A 76 -0.26 -4.85 22.28
CA THR A 76 0.19 -3.60 21.64
C THR A 76 -0.50 -3.31 20.32
N PHE A 77 -0.33 -4.14 19.31
CA PHE A 77 -0.96 -4.02 17.99
C PHE A 77 -1.74 -5.27 17.61
N ARG A 78 -2.85 -5.03 16.89
CA ARG A 78 -3.61 -6.06 16.17
C ARG A 78 -3.42 -5.88 14.68
N LEU A 79 -3.27 -7.00 13.98
CA LEU A 79 -3.13 -7.07 12.55
C LEU A 79 -4.32 -7.83 11.96
N ASP A 80 -5.08 -7.18 11.08
CA ASP A 80 -6.22 -7.78 10.41
C ASP A 80 -6.03 -7.72 8.89
N GLN A 81 -6.18 -8.84 8.19
CA GLN A 81 -6.23 -8.85 6.73
C GLN A 81 -7.58 -8.33 6.27
N VAL A 82 -7.60 -7.27 5.46
CA VAL A 82 -8.82 -6.61 4.97
C VAL A 82 -9.05 -6.79 3.49
N GLY A 83 -8.05 -7.29 2.75
CA GLY A 83 -8.17 -7.58 1.32
C GLY A 83 -7.11 -8.57 0.85
N THR A 84 -7.45 -9.31 -0.20
CA THR A 84 -6.53 -10.19 -0.95
C THR A 84 -6.65 -9.91 -2.44
N ASN A 85 -5.64 -10.29 -3.23
CA ASN A 85 -5.53 -9.96 -4.65
C ASN A 85 -5.60 -8.45 -4.95
N CYS A 86 -5.16 -7.63 -4.00
CA CYS A 86 -5.18 -6.17 -4.05
C CYS A 86 -3.84 -5.56 -3.59
N GLY A 87 -2.75 -6.31 -3.73
CA GLY A 87 -1.41 -5.89 -3.32
C GLY A 87 -0.97 -4.57 -3.95
N LEU A 88 0.02 -3.93 -3.35
CA LEU A 88 0.58 -2.67 -3.83
C LEU A 88 1.69 -2.97 -4.85
N ILE A 89 1.69 -2.27 -5.99
CA ILE A 89 2.68 -2.51 -7.04
C ILE A 89 4.06 -1.91 -6.71
N GLY A 90 4.09 -0.80 -5.97
CA GLY A 90 5.29 -0.12 -5.51
C GLY A 90 4.98 0.80 -4.34
N GLN A 91 5.94 1.06 -3.47
CA GLN A 91 5.70 1.79 -2.21
C GLN A 91 5.15 3.20 -2.40
N ASN A 92 5.40 3.84 -3.55
CA ASN A 92 4.93 5.18 -3.87
C ASN A 92 3.66 5.17 -4.74
N ALA A 93 3.05 4.00 -4.98
CA ALA A 93 1.86 3.85 -5.83
C ALA A 93 0.54 4.05 -5.06
N VAL A 94 0.58 4.63 -3.87
CA VAL A 94 -0.58 4.86 -2.99
C VAL A 94 -0.64 6.30 -2.55
N VAL A 95 -1.87 6.83 -2.44
CA VAL A 95 -2.17 8.14 -1.81
C VAL A 95 -3.24 7.97 -0.74
N GLU A 96 -3.18 8.81 0.28
CA GLU A 96 -4.18 8.87 1.35
C GLU A 96 -4.96 10.18 1.24
N ILE A 97 -6.28 10.11 1.39
CA ILE A 97 -7.20 11.24 1.35
C ILE A 97 -8.24 11.04 2.45
N ASP A 98 -8.20 11.88 3.47
CA ASP A 98 -9.18 11.89 4.57
C ASP A 98 -9.43 10.51 5.23
N GLY A 99 -8.37 9.71 5.35
CA GLY A 99 -8.42 8.37 5.94
C GLY A 99 -8.75 7.26 4.96
N SER A 100 -9.04 7.57 3.72
CA SER A 100 -9.17 6.61 2.63
C SER A 100 -7.85 6.49 1.87
N ALA A 101 -7.52 5.29 1.40
CA ALA A 101 -6.33 5.06 0.60
C ALA A 101 -6.71 4.63 -0.82
N PHE A 102 -6.00 5.14 -1.82
CA PHE A 102 -6.18 4.80 -3.23
C PHE A 102 -4.84 4.31 -3.77
N TRP A 103 -4.81 3.16 -4.44
CA TRP A 103 -3.55 2.61 -4.94
C TRP A 103 -3.67 1.85 -6.25
N LEU A 104 -2.51 1.75 -6.91
CA LEU A 104 -2.32 0.91 -8.08
C LEU A 104 -1.75 -0.45 -7.66
N SER A 105 -2.41 -1.50 -8.10
CA SER A 105 -2.01 -2.90 -7.97
C SER A 105 -1.60 -3.46 -9.33
N SER A 106 -1.02 -4.65 -9.36
CA SER A 106 -0.88 -5.43 -10.59
C SER A 106 -2.23 -6.00 -11.10
N LYS A 107 -3.30 -5.83 -10.33
CA LYS A 107 -4.65 -6.38 -10.59
C LYS A 107 -5.71 -5.30 -10.82
N GLY A 108 -5.32 -4.05 -10.96
CA GLY A 108 -6.25 -2.93 -11.13
C GLY A 108 -6.03 -1.83 -10.10
N PHE A 109 -6.99 -0.95 -10.03
CA PHE A 109 -7.02 0.17 -9.09
C PHE A 109 -7.95 -0.15 -7.93
N PHE A 110 -7.53 0.21 -6.72
CA PHE A 110 -8.26 -0.10 -5.51
C PHE A 110 -8.38 1.11 -4.60
N LEU A 111 -9.39 1.09 -3.74
CA LEU A 111 -9.55 2.01 -2.63
C LEU A 111 -9.86 1.25 -1.33
N TYR A 112 -9.48 1.86 -0.22
CA TYR A 112 -9.85 1.49 1.13
C TYR A 112 -10.50 2.68 1.83
N ASP A 113 -11.74 2.49 2.30
CA ASP A 113 -12.51 3.47 3.07
C ASP A 113 -13.11 2.84 4.35
N GLY A 114 -12.43 1.82 4.88
CA GLY A 114 -12.90 0.91 5.90
C GLY A 114 -13.09 -0.51 5.36
N THR A 115 -13.27 -0.64 4.04
CA THR A 115 -13.29 -1.90 3.28
C THR A 115 -12.51 -1.72 1.99
N VAL A 116 -11.95 -2.83 1.47
CA VAL A 116 -11.27 -2.81 0.16
C VAL A 116 -12.29 -2.94 -0.96
N LYS A 117 -12.18 -2.04 -1.94
CA LYS A 117 -13.02 -2.02 -3.15
C LYS A 117 -12.15 -1.85 -4.39
N SER A 118 -12.50 -2.54 -5.47
CA SER A 118 -11.95 -2.24 -6.79
C SER A 118 -12.56 -0.93 -7.31
N ILE A 119 -11.73 -0.09 -7.93
CA ILE A 119 -12.18 1.11 -8.64
C ILE A 119 -12.35 0.74 -10.10
N PRO A 120 -13.57 0.75 -10.67
CA PRO A 120 -13.74 0.51 -12.08
C PRO A 120 -12.97 1.55 -12.90
N CYS A 121 -12.18 1.07 -13.87
CA CYS A 121 -11.35 1.94 -14.71
C CYS A 121 -11.70 1.74 -16.18
N SER A 122 -12.23 2.77 -16.82
CA SER A 122 -12.63 2.71 -18.24
C SER A 122 -11.44 2.64 -19.20
N VAL A 123 -10.23 2.90 -18.72
CA VAL A 123 -8.97 2.86 -19.50
C VAL A 123 -8.00 1.79 -19.00
N GLU A 124 -8.50 0.82 -18.22
CA GLU A 124 -7.65 -0.19 -17.56
C GLU A 124 -6.83 -1.01 -18.55
N ASP A 125 -7.46 -1.52 -19.60
CA ASP A 125 -6.77 -2.29 -20.65
C ASP A 125 -5.67 -1.46 -21.30
N PHE A 126 -5.94 -0.19 -21.62
CA PHE A 126 -4.93 0.71 -22.20
C PHE A 126 -3.73 0.90 -21.28
N VAL A 127 -3.95 1.04 -19.98
CA VAL A 127 -2.88 1.21 -18.99
C VAL A 127 -2.03 -0.07 -18.93
N TYR A 128 -2.66 -1.24 -18.71
CA TYR A 128 -1.93 -2.49 -18.49
C TYR A 128 -1.28 -3.05 -19.76
N ASP A 129 -1.83 -2.81 -20.94
CA ASP A 129 -1.20 -3.16 -22.21
C ASP A 129 0.11 -2.38 -22.47
N ASN A 130 0.22 -1.20 -21.87
CA ASN A 130 1.40 -0.33 -22.03
C ASN A 130 2.35 -0.34 -20.82
N PHE A 131 1.93 -0.84 -19.68
CA PHE A 131 2.67 -0.76 -18.42
C PHE A 131 3.68 -1.91 -18.28
N ASP A 132 4.95 -1.57 -18.01
CA ASP A 132 5.95 -2.53 -17.55
C ASP A 132 5.77 -2.82 -16.07
N THR A 133 4.92 -3.78 -15.72
CA THR A 133 4.62 -4.15 -14.34
C THR A 133 5.82 -4.70 -13.57
N THR A 134 6.88 -5.14 -14.26
CA THR A 134 8.13 -5.57 -13.61
C THR A 134 8.88 -4.40 -12.97
N LYS A 135 8.60 -3.17 -13.43
CA LYS A 135 9.13 -1.90 -12.91
C LYS A 135 8.17 -1.21 -11.93
N GLY A 136 7.26 -1.94 -11.32
CA GLY A 136 6.26 -1.41 -10.39
C GLY A 136 6.81 -0.53 -9.27
N GLN A 137 8.06 -0.77 -8.84
CA GLN A 137 8.74 0.06 -7.84
C GLN A 137 9.01 1.51 -8.30
N GLN A 138 8.96 1.79 -9.60
CA GLN A 138 9.14 3.14 -10.15
C GLN A 138 7.83 3.94 -10.14
N VAL A 139 6.68 3.26 -10.01
CA VAL A 139 5.37 3.93 -9.99
C VAL A 139 5.32 4.94 -8.85
N ALA A 140 4.82 6.13 -9.19
CA ALA A 140 4.60 7.19 -8.21
C ALA A 140 3.19 7.75 -8.34
N ALA A 141 2.50 7.88 -7.22
CA ALA A 141 1.19 8.49 -7.15
C ALA A 141 1.28 9.95 -6.66
N GLY A 142 0.46 10.81 -7.23
CA GLY A 142 0.35 12.20 -6.85
C GLY A 142 -1.11 12.62 -6.64
N LEU A 143 -1.35 13.54 -5.73
CA LEU A 143 -2.68 14.06 -5.41
C LEU A 143 -2.80 15.52 -5.82
N ASN A 144 -3.86 15.85 -6.56
CA ASN A 144 -4.25 17.20 -6.87
C ASN A 144 -5.62 17.50 -6.22
N ASN A 145 -5.58 18.02 -5.00
CA ASN A 145 -6.79 18.32 -4.23
C ASN A 145 -7.69 19.38 -4.87
N LEU A 146 -7.11 20.30 -5.65
CA LEU A 146 -7.89 21.38 -6.29
C LEU A 146 -8.87 20.83 -7.33
N PHE A 147 -8.45 19.80 -8.05
CA PHE A 147 -9.27 19.17 -9.10
C PHE A 147 -9.81 17.81 -8.72
N THR A 148 -9.61 17.37 -7.46
CA THR A 148 -10.04 16.05 -6.96
C THR A 148 -9.48 14.88 -7.79
N GLU A 149 -8.20 14.98 -8.13
CA GLU A 149 -7.53 14.04 -9.03
C GLU A 149 -6.39 13.29 -8.32
N ILE A 150 -6.28 12.01 -8.64
CA ILE A 150 -5.13 11.16 -8.32
C ILE A 150 -4.44 10.79 -9.62
N THR A 151 -3.14 11.03 -9.69
CA THR A 151 -2.33 10.69 -10.86
C THR A 151 -1.34 9.59 -10.48
N TRP A 152 -1.31 8.49 -11.24
CA TRP A 152 -0.24 7.49 -11.19
C TRP A 152 0.65 7.64 -12.41
N TYR A 153 1.94 7.88 -12.16
CA TYR A 153 3.00 7.88 -13.17
C TYR A 153 3.62 6.50 -13.22
N TYR A 154 3.79 5.94 -14.43
CA TYR A 154 4.30 4.59 -14.63
C TYR A 154 5.18 4.49 -15.89
N PRO A 155 6.12 3.53 -15.93
CA PRO A 155 6.94 3.31 -17.12
C PRO A 155 6.18 2.47 -18.15
N ALA A 156 6.21 2.89 -19.40
CA ALA A 156 5.75 2.07 -20.52
C ALA A 156 6.69 0.88 -20.74
N SER A 157 6.20 -0.12 -21.45
CA SER A 157 7.02 -1.25 -21.87
C SER A 157 8.23 -0.76 -22.69
N GLY A 158 9.43 -1.12 -22.23
CA GLY A 158 10.70 -0.70 -22.82
C GLY A 158 11.22 0.67 -22.35
N SER A 159 10.49 1.40 -21.52
CA SER A 159 10.97 2.67 -20.94
C SER A 159 11.81 2.44 -19.67
N GLU A 160 12.82 3.29 -19.47
CA GLU A 160 13.67 3.28 -18.26
C GLU A 160 13.14 4.21 -17.14
N TYR A 161 12.14 5.03 -17.44
CA TYR A 161 11.55 6.02 -16.53
C TYR A 161 10.04 6.11 -16.72
N ASN A 162 9.35 6.77 -15.78
CA ASN A 162 7.91 7.01 -15.88
C ASN A 162 7.63 8.01 -17.01
N ASP A 163 7.15 7.52 -18.12
CA ASP A 163 6.82 8.29 -19.35
C ASP A 163 5.34 8.25 -19.68
N LYS A 164 4.54 7.61 -18.85
CA LYS A 164 3.09 7.54 -18.93
C LYS A 164 2.45 7.92 -17.62
N TYR A 165 1.22 8.41 -17.71
CA TYR A 165 0.40 8.61 -16.51
C TYR A 165 -1.07 8.26 -16.77
N VAL A 166 -1.76 7.95 -15.68
CA VAL A 166 -3.22 7.80 -15.64
C VAL A 166 -3.76 8.62 -14.48
N VAL A 167 -4.84 9.32 -14.72
CA VAL A 167 -5.52 10.18 -13.74
C VAL A 167 -6.89 9.64 -13.45
N PHE A 168 -7.23 9.56 -12.17
CA PHE A 168 -8.57 9.29 -11.67
C PHE A 168 -9.15 10.54 -11.01
N ASN A 169 -10.25 11.06 -11.55
CA ASN A 169 -10.98 12.14 -10.92
C ASN A 169 -12.01 11.55 -9.96
N TYR A 170 -11.66 11.52 -8.66
CA TYR A 170 -12.51 10.90 -7.65
C TYR A 170 -13.75 11.74 -7.31
N GLY A 171 -13.69 13.07 -7.53
CA GLY A 171 -14.83 13.95 -7.31
C GLY A 171 -15.92 13.79 -8.37
N GLU A 172 -15.55 13.69 -9.65
CA GLU A 172 -16.49 13.55 -10.77
C GLU A 172 -16.93 12.11 -11.01
N SER A 173 -16.26 11.12 -10.43
CA SER A 173 -16.57 9.71 -10.65
C SER A 173 -17.80 9.21 -9.89
N ALA A 174 -18.34 9.98 -8.95
CA ALA A 174 -19.51 9.57 -8.17
C ALA A 174 -20.75 9.34 -9.09
N GLY A 175 -21.23 8.10 -9.13
CA GLY A 175 -22.37 7.72 -9.96
C GLY A 175 -22.07 7.55 -11.46
N VAL A 176 -20.80 7.67 -11.88
CA VAL A 176 -20.38 7.46 -13.27
C VAL A 176 -19.89 6.01 -13.43
N PRO A 177 -20.56 5.17 -14.22
CA PRO A 177 -20.08 3.81 -14.51
C PRO A 177 -18.68 3.84 -15.13
N GLY A 178 -17.74 3.08 -14.55
CA GLY A 178 -16.36 3.05 -15.01
C GLY A 178 -15.49 4.21 -14.54
N GLY A 179 -16.07 5.20 -13.82
CA GLY A 179 -15.35 6.36 -13.32
C GLY A 179 -14.91 7.37 -14.41
N VAL A 180 -14.33 8.48 -13.98
CA VAL A 180 -13.76 9.51 -14.87
C VAL A 180 -12.25 9.39 -14.85
N TRP A 181 -11.67 9.04 -15.99
CA TRP A 181 -10.26 8.73 -16.16
C TRP A 181 -9.66 9.43 -17.37
N TYR A 182 -8.38 9.80 -17.26
CA TYR A 182 -7.58 10.30 -18.38
C TYR A 182 -6.22 9.59 -18.41
N THR A 183 -5.61 9.56 -19.58
CA THR A 183 -4.26 9.02 -19.77
C THR A 183 -3.43 10.03 -20.54
N GLY A 184 -2.10 9.98 -20.36
CA GLY A 184 -1.18 10.82 -21.12
C GLY A 184 0.27 10.35 -21.04
N THR A 185 1.13 11.17 -21.66
CA THR A 185 2.58 10.92 -21.81
C THR A 185 3.38 12.15 -21.43
#